data_8ec7619a70a258cfd3a48abea72357a2
#
_entry.id   8ec7619a70a258cfd3a48abea72357a2
#
_cell.length_a   1.000
_cell.length_b   1.000
_cell.length_c   1.000
_cell.angle_alpha   90.00
_cell.angle_beta   90.00
_cell.angle_gamma   90.00
#
_symmetry.space_group_name_H-M   'P 1'
#
loop_
_entity.id
_entity.type
_entity.pdbx_description
1 polymer ?
#
loop_
_entity_poly.entity_id
_entity_poly.type
_entity_poly.pdbx_seq_one_letter_code
_entity_poly.pdbx_strand_id
1 'polypeptide(L)'
;MKLILSSCDFGNPTSARFISDNLCKPISDCKVLYFPNEKVTPEKIKSGKYEARVAAFGFQRNNIYVANYYDPTPFFNLDIDVIYISGGNTFGTLKLIRDSGFDKAIVDYVQKGVIYIGGSAGAHIATADISHVAKYDKDTFGLTDFSGLGLYKGILVCHYTEDRKADFDALNFLGNYRVVSLRDDQSIVIKDE
;
A
#
# COMPACT_ATOMS: atom_id res chain seq x y z
N MET A 1 4.79 10.67 -11.30
CA MET A 1 4.38 9.67 -10.29
C MET A 1 3.93 10.36 -9.01
N LYS A 2 2.91 9.86 -8.31
CA LYS A 2 2.49 10.35 -6.98
C LYS A 2 2.16 9.19 -6.06
N LEU A 3 2.84 9.12 -4.91
CA LEU A 3 2.58 8.14 -3.86
C LEU A 3 2.11 8.86 -2.60
N ILE A 4 1.10 8.33 -1.92
CA ILE A 4 0.64 8.76 -0.60
C ILE A 4 0.87 7.56 0.32
N LEU A 5 1.87 7.65 1.19
CA LEU A 5 2.29 6.56 2.06
C LEU A 5 1.96 6.92 3.51
N SER A 6 1.26 6.03 4.18
CA SER A 6 0.69 6.26 5.51
C SER A 6 0.99 5.10 6.45
N SER A 7 1.16 5.39 7.73
CA SER A 7 1.27 4.35 8.74
C SER A 7 -0.06 3.64 9.01
N CYS A 8 -1.16 4.39 9.16
CA CYS A 8 -2.49 3.84 9.47
C CYS A 8 -3.57 4.08 8.42
N ASP A 9 -3.22 4.65 7.27
CA ASP A 9 -4.14 4.96 6.16
C ASP A 9 -5.49 5.57 6.63
N PHE A 10 -6.61 5.04 6.14
CA PHE A 10 -7.96 5.45 6.54
C PHE A 10 -8.37 4.95 7.95
N GLY A 11 -7.53 4.17 8.62
CA GLY A 11 -7.75 3.74 9.99
C GLY A 11 -7.51 4.85 11.02
N ASN A 12 -6.80 5.91 10.65
CA ASN A 12 -6.56 7.09 11.49
C ASN A 12 -7.19 8.34 10.85
N PRO A 13 -8.00 9.14 11.57
CA PRO A 13 -8.68 10.31 11.00
C PRO A 13 -7.75 11.37 10.40
N THR A 14 -6.58 11.61 11.02
CA THR A 14 -5.57 12.56 10.51
C THR A 14 -4.99 12.06 9.18
N SER A 15 -4.63 10.79 9.12
CA SER A 15 -4.13 10.15 7.90
C SER A 15 -5.20 10.10 6.81
N ALA A 16 -6.44 9.78 7.13
CA ALA A 16 -7.56 9.77 6.19
C ALA A 16 -7.78 11.15 5.56
N ARG A 17 -7.76 12.21 6.37
CA ARG A 17 -7.85 13.58 5.88
C ARG A 17 -6.66 13.93 4.98
N PHE A 18 -5.43 13.63 5.42
CA PHE A 18 -4.23 13.86 4.63
C PHE A 18 -4.30 13.17 3.27
N ILE A 19 -4.76 11.90 3.22
CA ILE A 19 -4.94 11.17 1.96
C ILE A 19 -5.94 11.91 1.07
N SER A 20 -7.12 12.25 1.60
CA SER A 20 -8.18 12.93 0.84
C SER A 20 -7.74 14.28 0.28
N ASP A 21 -7.05 15.09 1.09
CA ASP A 21 -6.53 16.42 0.70
C ASP A 21 -5.43 16.32 -0.37
N ASN A 22 -4.82 15.15 -0.53
CA ASN A 22 -3.75 14.92 -1.51
C ASN A 22 -4.21 14.13 -2.75
N LEU A 23 -5.50 13.86 -2.94
CA LEU A 23 -6.02 13.34 -4.20
C LEU A 23 -6.08 14.44 -5.27
N CYS A 24 -6.24 14.07 -6.54
CA CYS A 24 -6.35 15.03 -7.64
C CYS A 24 -7.78 15.57 -7.83
N LYS A 25 -8.77 14.94 -7.20
CA LYS A 25 -10.20 15.26 -7.23
C LYS A 25 -10.88 14.73 -5.97
N PRO A 26 -12.15 15.10 -5.67
CA PRO A 26 -12.86 14.58 -4.52
C PRO A 26 -12.81 13.05 -4.47
N ILE A 27 -12.63 12.50 -3.28
CA ILE A 27 -12.50 11.04 -3.08
C ILE A 27 -13.70 10.27 -3.63
N SER A 28 -14.90 10.84 -3.56
CA SER A 28 -16.12 10.29 -4.14
C SER A 28 -16.04 10.06 -5.64
N ASP A 29 -15.28 10.91 -6.35
CA ASP A 29 -15.19 10.92 -7.80
C ASP A 29 -14.02 10.05 -8.32
N CYS A 30 -13.15 9.59 -7.40
CA CYS A 30 -12.02 8.74 -7.74
C CYS A 30 -12.46 7.30 -8.00
N LYS A 31 -12.02 6.75 -9.13
CA LYS A 31 -12.06 5.32 -9.40
C LYS A 31 -10.86 4.65 -8.73
N VAL A 32 -11.10 3.68 -7.86
CA VAL A 32 -10.06 3.03 -7.06
C VAL A 32 -9.97 1.54 -7.35
N LEU A 33 -8.75 1.05 -7.61
CA LEU A 33 -8.43 -0.37 -7.56
C LEU A 33 -7.85 -0.69 -6.18
N TYR A 34 -8.65 -1.35 -5.37
CA TYR A 34 -8.31 -1.75 -4.00
C TYR A 34 -7.70 -3.15 -3.96
N PHE A 35 -6.58 -3.28 -3.30
CA PHE A 35 -5.89 -4.54 -3.06
C PHE A 35 -6.12 -5.00 -1.62
N PRO A 36 -6.93 -6.05 -1.41
CA PRO A 36 -7.08 -6.67 -0.10
C PRO A 36 -5.76 -7.28 0.39
N ASN A 37 -5.62 -7.42 1.69
CA ASN A 37 -4.45 -8.05 2.29
C ASN A 37 -4.46 -9.60 2.12
N GLU A 38 -3.43 -10.25 2.67
CA GLU A 38 -3.18 -11.70 2.58
C GLU A 38 -4.33 -12.59 3.08
N LYS A 39 -5.29 -12.03 3.83
CA LYS A 39 -6.47 -12.78 4.33
C LYS A 39 -7.63 -12.83 3.34
N VAL A 40 -7.40 -12.39 2.11
CA VAL A 40 -8.39 -12.42 1.04
C VAL A 40 -8.76 -13.84 0.65
N THR A 41 -10.03 -14.07 0.31
CA THR A 41 -10.52 -15.31 -0.30
C THR A 41 -11.55 -14.98 -1.38
N PRO A 42 -11.81 -15.88 -2.35
CA PRO A 42 -12.84 -15.65 -3.37
C PRO A 42 -14.22 -15.35 -2.77
N GLU A 43 -14.59 -16.01 -1.66
CA GLU A 43 -15.86 -15.80 -0.97
C GLU A 43 -15.93 -14.40 -0.36
N LYS A 44 -14.83 -13.92 0.22
CA LYS A 44 -14.77 -12.57 0.79
C LYS A 44 -14.85 -11.49 -0.29
N ILE A 45 -14.29 -11.72 -1.48
CA ILE A 45 -14.45 -10.81 -2.62
C ILE A 45 -15.93 -10.79 -3.03
N LYS A 46 -16.54 -11.95 -3.28
CA LYS A 46 -17.95 -12.07 -3.69
C LYS A 46 -18.95 -11.52 -2.67
N SER A 47 -18.58 -11.44 -1.40
CA SER A 47 -19.47 -10.95 -0.34
C SER A 47 -19.71 -9.45 -0.36
N GLY A 48 -18.97 -8.67 -1.16
CA GLY A 48 -19.06 -7.21 -1.19
C GLY A 48 -18.52 -6.50 0.06
N LYS A 49 -17.84 -7.24 0.96
CA LYS A 49 -17.32 -6.65 2.21
C LYS A 49 -16.20 -5.64 1.97
N TYR A 50 -15.39 -5.87 0.94
CA TYR A 50 -14.29 -4.98 0.61
C TYR A 50 -14.77 -3.69 -0.02
N GLU A 51 -15.77 -3.76 -0.91
CA GLU A 51 -16.45 -2.59 -1.48
C GLU A 51 -17.12 -1.77 -0.38
N ALA A 52 -17.80 -2.43 0.57
CA ALA A 52 -18.42 -1.75 1.70
C ALA A 52 -17.39 -1.04 2.59
N ARG A 53 -16.23 -1.68 2.84
CA ARG A 53 -15.14 -1.10 3.60
C ARG A 53 -14.57 0.14 2.90
N VAL A 54 -14.25 0.05 1.61
CA VAL A 54 -13.65 1.14 0.84
C VAL A 54 -14.64 2.28 0.66
N ALA A 55 -15.93 1.98 0.46
CA ALA A 55 -16.99 2.99 0.41
C ALA A 55 -17.10 3.78 1.73
N ALA A 56 -16.87 3.15 2.88
CA ALA A 56 -16.87 3.82 4.17
C ALA A 56 -15.76 4.88 4.31
N PHE A 57 -14.72 4.84 3.45
CA PHE A 57 -13.67 5.85 3.39
C PHE A 57 -14.03 7.06 2.51
N GLY A 58 -15.18 7.03 1.83
CA GLY A 58 -15.70 8.11 1.00
C GLY A 58 -15.71 7.84 -0.50
N PHE A 59 -15.19 6.70 -0.97
CA PHE A 59 -15.30 6.32 -2.38
C PHE A 59 -16.74 5.91 -2.73
N GLN A 60 -17.22 6.29 -3.92
CA GLN A 60 -18.52 5.79 -4.41
C GLN A 60 -18.42 4.32 -4.80
N ARG A 61 -19.42 3.50 -4.43
CA ARG A 61 -19.42 2.05 -4.69
C ARG A 61 -19.18 1.69 -6.16
N ASN A 62 -19.77 2.44 -7.09
CA ASN A 62 -19.62 2.19 -8.53
C ASN A 62 -18.21 2.49 -9.07
N ASN A 63 -17.39 3.16 -8.26
CA ASN A 63 -16.01 3.53 -8.58
C ASN A 63 -14.99 2.61 -7.89
N ILE A 64 -15.44 1.55 -7.20
CA ILE A 64 -14.56 0.64 -6.45
C ILE A 64 -14.40 -0.66 -7.21
N TYR A 65 -13.16 -0.95 -7.58
CA TYR A 65 -12.72 -2.23 -8.12
C TYR A 65 -11.93 -2.95 -7.03
N VAL A 66 -12.27 -4.19 -6.72
CA VAL A 66 -11.53 -5.02 -5.75
C VAL A 66 -10.66 -6.01 -6.52
N ALA A 67 -9.35 -5.91 -6.36
CA ALA A 67 -8.40 -6.79 -7.04
C ALA A 67 -8.66 -8.25 -6.65
N ASN A 68 -8.74 -9.10 -7.67
CA ASN A 68 -8.89 -10.54 -7.51
C ASN A 68 -7.59 -11.23 -7.90
N TYR A 69 -6.80 -11.64 -6.92
CA TYR A 69 -5.52 -12.32 -7.13
C TYR A 69 -5.66 -13.69 -7.80
N TYR A 70 -6.86 -14.29 -7.77
CA TYR A 70 -7.16 -15.59 -8.38
C TYR A 70 -7.58 -15.47 -9.85
N ASP A 71 -7.98 -14.28 -10.28
CA ASP A 71 -8.31 -13.95 -11.67
C ASP A 71 -7.92 -12.48 -11.92
N PRO A 72 -6.62 -12.19 -12.12
CA PRO A 72 -6.11 -10.81 -12.18
C PRO A 72 -6.34 -10.13 -13.54
N THR A 73 -6.53 -10.90 -14.61
CA THR A 73 -6.55 -10.39 -15.99
C THR A 73 -7.51 -9.21 -16.22
N PRO A 74 -8.76 -9.22 -15.68
CA PRO A 74 -9.69 -8.10 -15.88
C PRO A 74 -9.22 -6.76 -15.30
N PHE A 75 -8.20 -6.78 -14.43
CA PHE A 75 -7.75 -5.59 -13.69
C PHE A 75 -6.48 -4.95 -14.27
N PHE A 76 -5.88 -5.48 -15.33
CA PHE A 76 -4.61 -4.98 -15.85
C PHE A 76 -4.74 -3.72 -16.73
N ASN A 77 -5.93 -3.40 -17.24
CA ASN A 77 -6.14 -2.26 -18.13
C ASN A 77 -7.39 -1.44 -17.76
N LEU A 78 -7.60 -1.20 -16.46
CA LEU A 78 -8.71 -0.38 -15.98
C LEU A 78 -8.39 1.11 -16.16
N ASP A 79 -9.42 1.91 -16.45
CA ASP A 79 -9.38 3.36 -16.34
C ASP A 79 -9.64 3.74 -14.89
N ILE A 80 -8.57 3.94 -14.12
CA ILE A 80 -8.59 4.23 -12.68
C ILE A 80 -7.75 5.45 -12.31
N ASP A 81 -8.08 6.07 -11.21
CA ASP A 81 -7.36 7.23 -10.67
C ASP A 81 -6.40 6.85 -9.54
N VAL A 82 -6.75 5.79 -8.81
CA VAL A 82 -6.10 5.42 -7.55
C VAL A 82 -5.89 3.91 -7.46
N ILE A 83 -4.71 3.51 -7.04
CA ILE A 83 -4.43 2.19 -6.48
C ILE A 83 -4.38 2.35 -4.96
N TYR A 84 -5.08 1.46 -4.23
CA TYR A 84 -5.02 1.45 -2.77
C TYR A 84 -4.66 0.06 -2.25
N ILE A 85 -3.50 -0.06 -1.62
CA ILE A 85 -3.03 -1.26 -0.92
C ILE A 85 -3.10 -1.02 0.58
N SER A 86 -3.94 -1.78 1.27
CA SER A 86 -4.19 -1.60 2.71
C SER A 86 -3.14 -2.30 3.58
N GLY A 87 -3.24 -2.07 4.89
CA GLY A 87 -2.46 -2.80 5.90
C GLY A 87 -2.83 -4.29 5.98
N GLY A 88 -1.91 -5.06 6.53
CA GLY A 88 -1.98 -6.51 6.71
C GLY A 88 -0.57 -7.06 6.94
N ASN A 89 -0.34 -8.35 6.70
CA ASN A 89 1.02 -8.90 6.68
C ASN A 89 1.72 -8.48 5.37
N THR A 90 2.86 -7.81 5.50
CA THR A 90 3.61 -7.26 4.37
C THR A 90 4.09 -8.34 3.40
N PHE A 91 4.65 -9.43 3.94
CA PHE A 91 5.19 -10.54 3.14
C PHE A 91 4.10 -11.29 2.39
N GLY A 92 3.01 -11.63 3.09
CA GLY A 92 1.88 -12.33 2.48
C GLY A 92 1.19 -11.51 1.41
N THR A 93 0.99 -10.22 1.64
CA THR A 93 0.37 -9.32 0.66
C THR A 93 1.27 -9.13 -0.56
N LEU A 94 2.58 -8.91 -0.37
CA LEU A 94 3.52 -8.79 -1.49
C LEU A 94 3.61 -10.08 -2.30
N LYS A 95 3.58 -11.25 -1.62
CA LYS A 95 3.57 -12.54 -2.31
C LYS A 95 2.34 -12.69 -3.22
N LEU A 96 1.14 -12.38 -2.73
CA LEU A 96 -0.07 -12.42 -3.54
C LEU A 96 0.01 -11.48 -4.75
N ILE A 97 0.51 -10.27 -4.56
CA ILE A 97 0.72 -9.28 -5.64
C ILE A 97 1.65 -9.85 -6.72
N ARG A 98 2.76 -10.48 -6.33
CA ARG A 98 3.73 -11.07 -7.26
C ARG A 98 3.21 -12.32 -7.95
N ASP A 99 2.65 -13.26 -7.19
CA ASP A 99 2.15 -14.53 -7.73
C ASP A 99 1.03 -14.33 -8.76
N SER A 100 0.27 -13.25 -8.62
CA SER A 100 -0.80 -12.87 -9.55
C SER A 100 -0.34 -11.97 -10.72
N GLY A 101 0.92 -11.49 -10.70
CA GLY A 101 1.45 -10.57 -11.73
C GLY A 101 1.02 -9.11 -11.56
N PHE A 102 0.35 -8.76 -10.46
CA PHE A 102 -0.03 -7.38 -10.17
C PHE A 102 1.16 -6.47 -9.85
N ASP A 103 2.32 -7.01 -9.46
CA ASP A 103 3.53 -6.22 -9.22
C ASP A 103 3.88 -5.33 -10.42
N LYS A 104 3.89 -5.90 -11.62
CA LYS A 104 4.16 -5.18 -12.88
C LYS A 104 3.04 -4.22 -13.25
N ALA A 105 1.78 -4.66 -13.08
CA ALA A 105 0.62 -3.83 -13.41
C ALA A 105 0.54 -2.59 -12.50
N ILE A 106 0.82 -2.72 -11.20
CA ILE A 106 0.83 -1.60 -10.26
C ILE A 106 1.90 -0.58 -10.67
N VAL A 107 3.12 -1.04 -10.97
CA VAL A 107 4.20 -0.16 -11.42
C VAL A 107 3.81 0.58 -12.70
N ASP A 108 3.25 -0.12 -13.69
CA ASP A 108 2.79 0.46 -14.96
C ASP A 108 1.69 1.52 -14.75
N TYR A 109 0.70 1.24 -13.92
CA TYR A 109 -0.35 2.20 -13.55
C TYR A 109 0.22 3.48 -12.93
N VAL A 110 1.13 3.32 -11.97
CA VAL A 110 1.75 4.46 -11.26
C VAL A 110 2.62 5.27 -12.21
N GLN A 111 3.34 4.64 -13.14
CA GLN A 111 4.11 5.32 -14.18
C GLN A 111 3.21 6.10 -15.15
N LYS A 112 2.00 5.63 -15.41
CA LYS A 112 0.98 6.31 -16.21
C LYS A 112 0.23 7.42 -15.46
N GLY A 113 0.60 7.70 -14.21
CA GLY A 113 0.05 8.81 -13.43
C GLY A 113 -1.05 8.44 -12.43
N VAL A 114 -1.41 7.16 -12.30
CA VAL A 114 -2.33 6.70 -11.26
C VAL A 114 -1.70 6.93 -9.89
N ILE A 115 -2.47 7.46 -8.95
CA ILE A 115 -2.00 7.73 -7.58
C ILE A 115 -1.94 6.42 -6.80
N TYR A 116 -0.80 6.16 -6.15
CA TYR A 116 -0.66 5.05 -5.24
C TYR A 116 -0.95 5.49 -3.80
N ILE A 117 -1.86 4.80 -3.12
CA ILE A 117 -2.08 4.92 -1.67
C ILE A 117 -1.60 3.63 -1.02
N GLY A 118 -0.65 3.73 -0.10
CA GLY A 118 -0.15 2.61 0.69
C GLY A 118 -0.35 2.84 2.17
N GLY A 119 -1.07 1.94 2.85
CA GLY A 119 -1.23 1.95 4.30
C GLY A 119 -0.43 0.83 4.96
N SER A 120 0.39 1.13 5.97
CA SER A 120 1.18 0.14 6.72
C SER A 120 1.92 -0.84 5.79
N ALA A 121 1.45 -2.09 5.66
CA ALA A 121 2.00 -3.08 4.71
C ALA A 121 2.07 -2.53 3.28
N GLY A 122 1.01 -1.85 2.80
CA GLY A 122 1.00 -1.22 1.48
C GLY A 122 2.02 -0.10 1.34
N ALA A 123 2.34 0.61 2.42
CA ALA A 123 3.40 1.61 2.42
C ALA A 123 4.79 0.96 2.34
N HIS A 124 5.03 -0.13 3.07
CA HIS A 124 6.27 -0.91 2.97
C HIS A 124 6.45 -1.51 1.56
N ILE A 125 5.39 -2.12 0.99
CA ILE A 125 5.43 -2.74 -0.35
C ILE A 125 5.84 -1.75 -1.44
N ALA A 126 5.52 -0.47 -1.30
CA ALA A 126 5.93 0.57 -2.25
C ALA A 126 7.44 0.88 -2.24
N THR A 127 8.17 0.50 -1.19
CA THR A 127 9.58 0.84 -0.97
C THR A 127 10.55 -0.02 -1.78
N ALA A 128 11.85 0.28 -1.66
CA ALA A 128 12.90 -0.48 -2.32
C ALA A 128 13.10 -1.86 -1.69
N ASP A 129 12.99 -1.97 -0.36
CA ASP A 129 13.26 -3.20 0.40
C ASP A 129 12.34 -3.29 1.63
N ILE A 130 11.88 -4.50 1.93
CA ILE A 130 11.00 -4.79 3.07
C ILE A 130 11.63 -5.74 4.10
N SER A 131 12.92 -6.10 3.96
CA SER A 131 13.58 -7.08 4.83
C SER A 131 13.53 -6.70 6.31
N HIS A 132 13.63 -5.40 6.62
CA HIS A 132 13.55 -4.86 7.98
C HIS A 132 12.20 -5.12 8.66
N VAL A 133 11.13 -5.33 7.88
CA VAL A 133 9.78 -5.60 8.40
C VAL A 133 9.69 -6.95 9.10
N ALA A 134 10.65 -7.89 8.86
CA ALA A 134 10.72 -9.18 9.53
C ALA A 134 10.81 -9.10 11.07
N LYS A 135 11.17 -7.94 11.61
CA LYS A 135 11.13 -7.66 13.06
C LYS A 135 9.70 -7.52 13.61
N TYR A 136 8.74 -7.20 12.76
CA TYR A 136 7.37 -6.83 13.13
C TYR A 136 6.32 -7.77 12.54
N ASP A 137 6.51 -8.19 11.29
CA ASP A 137 5.67 -9.16 10.59
C ASP A 137 6.40 -10.49 10.48
N LYS A 138 5.69 -11.60 10.74
CA LYS A 138 6.25 -12.94 10.50
C LYS A 138 6.11 -13.29 9.02
N ASP A 139 7.20 -13.67 8.37
CA ASP A 139 7.14 -14.30 7.06
C ASP A 139 6.80 -15.79 7.21
N THR A 140 5.52 -16.09 7.18
CA THR A 140 5.00 -17.48 7.11
C THR A 140 4.66 -17.90 5.68
N PHE A 141 4.98 -17.06 4.69
CA PHE A 141 4.59 -17.22 3.29
C PHE A 141 5.75 -17.69 2.41
N GLY A 142 6.99 -17.71 2.96
CA GLY A 142 8.18 -18.20 2.26
C GLY A 142 8.66 -17.26 1.17
N LEU A 143 8.61 -15.95 1.40
CA LEU A 143 9.15 -14.96 0.48
C LEU A 143 10.69 -15.06 0.48
N THR A 144 11.29 -15.20 -0.70
CA THR A 144 12.76 -15.30 -0.87
C THR A 144 13.40 -14.02 -1.35
N ASP A 145 12.62 -13.13 -1.96
CA ASP A 145 13.03 -11.83 -2.45
C ASP A 145 12.27 -10.73 -1.67
N PHE A 146 13.01 -9.97 -0.86
CA PHE A 146 12.49 -8.90 -0.01
C PHE A 146 12.51 -7.51 -0.67
N SER A 147 12.80 -7.40 -1.96
CA SER A 147 12.59 -6.14 -2.66
C SER A 147 11.11 -5.76 -2.63
N GLY A 148 10.81 -4.47 -2.48
CA GLY A 148 9.44 -3.96 -2.67
C GLY A 148 9.14 -3.72 -4.15
N LEU A 149 8.13 -2.90 -4.44
CA LEU A 149 7.82 -2.49 -5.81
C LEU A 149 8.80 -1.43 -6.36
N GLY A 150 9.67 -0.87 -5.52
CA GLY A 150 10.68 0.11 -5.90
C GLY A 150 10.11 1.46 -6.38
N LEU A 151 8.86 1.74 -6.07
CA LEU A 151 8.21 3.02 -6.36
C LEU A 151 8.83 4.16 -5.53
N TYR A 152 9.17 3.89 -4.29
CA TYR A 152 9.98 4.77 -3.43
C TYR A 152 11.36 4.16 -3.22
N LYS A 153 12.41 4.92 -3.50
CA LYS A 153 13.81 4.44 -3.44
C LYS A 153 14.38 4.35 -2.02
N GLY A 154 13.65 4.79 -1.01
CA GLY A 154 13.97 4.61 0.41
C GLY A 154 13.22 3.43 1.03
N ILE A 155 13.24 3.38 2.35
CA ILE A 155 12.45 2.46 3.17
C ILE A 155 11.65 3.22 4.23
N LEU A 156 10.56 2.61 4.72
CA LEU A 156 9.69 3.19 5.73
C LEU A 156 9.70 2.33 7.00
N VAL A 157 9.61 2.97 8.15
CA VAL A 157 9.32 2.33 9.44
C VAL A 157 7.96 2.86 9.89
N CYS A 158 6.90 2.13 9.56
CA CYS A 158 5.54 2.44 10.00
C CYS A 158 5.33 2.07 11.48
N HIS A 159 4.27 2.61 12.10
CA HIS A 159 3.95 2.41 13.52
C HIS A 159 5.12 2.76 14.43
N TYR A 160 5.83 3.85 14.08
CA TYR A 160 7.01 4.26 14.81
C TYR A 160 6.63 4.72 16.22
N THR A 161 7.31 4.13 17.19
CA THR A 161 7.31 4.49 18.61
C THR A 161 8.74 4.53 19.11
N GLU A 162 8.98 5.03 20.32
CA GLU A 162 10.32 5.05 20.92
C GLU A 162 10.94 3.65 21.05
N ASP A 163 10.11 2.61 21.21
CA ASP A 163 10.58 1.22 21.24
C ASP A 163 11.21 0.77 19.91
N ARG A 164 10.85 1.42 18.79
CA ARG A 164 11.42 1.16 17.46
C ARG A 164 12.61 2.04 17.12
N LYS A 165 13.01 2.93 18.01
CA LYS A 165 14.09 3.87 17.78
C LYS A 165 15.42 3.17 17.48
N ALA A 166 15.76 2.14 18.24
CA ALA A 166 17.01 1.39 18.01
C ALA A 166 17.07 0.75 16.62
N ASP A 167 15.94 0.23 16.15
CA ASP A 167 15.83 -0.36 14.80
C ASP A 167 15.95 0.71 13.72
N PHE A 168 15.28 1.84 13.90
CA PHE A 168 15.38 2.99 13.00
C PHE A 168 16.81 3.52 12.91
N ASP A 169 17.48 3.69 14.06
CA ASP A 169 18.87 4.16 14.11
C ASP A 169 19.83 3.17 13.43
N ALA A 170 19.62 1.86 13.63
CA ALA A 170 20.42 0.82 12.97
C ALA A 170 20.26 0.83 11.45
N LEU A 171 19.02 1.01 10.95
CA LEU A 171 18.76 1.12 9.50
C LEU A 171 19.43 2.36 8.89
N ASN A 172 19.39 3.50 9.59
CA ASN A 172 20.07 4.72 9.14
C ASN A 172 21.59 4.56 9.15
N PHE A 173 22.13 3.87 10.17
CA PHE A 173 23.57 3.62 10.26
C PHE A 173 24.11 2.75 9.11
N LEU A 174 23.32 1.79 8.62
CA LEU A 174 23.68 0.98 7.46
C LEU A 174 23.84 1.81 6.18
N GLY A 175 23.14 2.93 6.06
CA GLY A 175 23.28 3.89 4.98
C GLY A 175 22.85 3.42 3.58
N ASN A 176 22.26 2.22 3.45
CA ASN A 176 21.86 1.65 2.16
C ASN A 176 20.67 2.39 1.53
N TYR A 177 19.80 2.96 2.37
CA TYR A 177 18.57 3.63 1.96
C TYR A 177 18.31 4.88 2.81
N ARG A 178 17.58 5.83 2.24
CA ARG A 178 16.93 6.86 3.04
C ARG A 178 15.83 6.21 3.87
N VAL A 179 15.90 6.35 5.20
CA VAL A 179 14.90 5.79 6.12
C VAL A 179 13.97 6.90 6.59
N VAL A 180 12.66 6.65 6.54
CA VAL A 180 11.62 7.56 7.05
C VAL A 180 10.77 6.81 8.06
N SER A 181 10.60 7.37 9.26
CA SER A 181 9.68 6.83 10.26
C SER A 181 8.33 7.53 10.18
N LEU A 182 7.25 6.78 10.35
CA LEU A 182 5.87 7.29 10.37
C LEU A 182 5.16 6.77 11.63
N ARG A 183 4.70 7.69 12.48
CA ARG A 183 3.76 7.37 13.56
C ARG A 183 2.36 7.15 12.98
N ASP A 184 1.45 6.60 13.77
CA ASP A 184 0.11 6.21 13.32
C ASP A 184 -0.76 7.35 12.77
N ASP A 185 -0.47 8.57 13.16
CA ASP A 185 -1.11 9.78 12.66
C ASP A 185 -0.39 10.43 11.47
N GLN A 186 0.71 9.82 10.97
CA GLN A 186 1.57 10.42 9.95
C GLN A 186 1.43 9.75 8.58
N SER A 187 1.53 10.60 7.58
CA SER A 187 1.54 10.25 6.16
C SER A 187 2.50 11.15 5.40
N ILE A 188 3.04 10.67 4.29
CA ILE A 188 3.91 11.45 3.40
C ILE A 188 3.43 11.35 1.95
N VAL A 189 3.75 12.39 1.17
CA VAL A 189 3.61 12.38 -0.29
C VAL A 189 4.99 12.31 -0.92
N ILE A 190 5.16 11.34 -1.81
CA ILE A 190 6.32 11.25 -2.70
C ILE A 190 5.85 11.65 -4.10
N LYS A 191 6.58 12.55 -4.74
CA LYS A 191 6.37 12.97 -6.13
C LYS A 191 7.70 12.89 -6.85
N ASP A 192 7.66 12.58 -8.16
CA ASP A 192 8.82 12.83 -9.03
C ASP A 192 9.06 14.34 -9.09
N GLU A 193 10.31 14.71 -9.07
CA GLU A 193 10.77 16.08 -9.38
C GLU A 193 10.63 16.38 -10.87
#